data_21caf6c9cb1eec8cc56539599fbe7c87
#
_entry.id   21caf6c9cb1eec8cc56539599fbe7c87
#
_cell.length_a   1.000
_cell.length_b   1.000
_cell.length_c   1.000
_cell.angle_alpha   90.00
_cell.angle_beta   90.00
_cell.angle_gamma   90.00
#
_symmetry.space_group_name_H-M   'P 1'
#
loop_
_entity.id
_entity.type
_entity.pdbx_description
1 polymer ?
#
loop_
_entity_poly.entity_id
_entity_poly.type
_entity_poly.pdbx_seq_one_letter_code
_entity_poly.pdbx_strand_id
1 'polypeptide(L)'
;MPISAAGNSRPGSEGYTLVELMIVIVLIGLATAAVAWALPDPRGRLADEAERFAGRAKAAHDLAIAGSRPVSLWVTATGYGFDERRGGAWVAISEKPLRVAQWGQGTRAQVGGGRERVVFDPTGLVDHPLALRLNRDNATTAVSIAGDGAVKVGG
;
A
#
# COMPACT_ATOMS: atom_id res chain seq x y z
N MET A 1 -48.99 14.63 -71.66
CA MET A 1 -48.62 14.73 -70.20
C MET A 1 -47.55 13.72 -69.91
N PRO A 2 -46.29 14.13 -69.63
CA PRO A 2 -45.26 13.25 -69.30
C PRO A 2 -45.18 13.08 -67.73
N ILE A 3 -45.12 11.85 -67.29
CA ILE A 3 -44.99 11.45 -65.88
C ILE A 3 -43.52 11.45 -65.53
N SER A 4 -43.11 12.37 -64.65
CA SER A 4 -41.75 12.36 -64.06
C SER A 4 -41.61 11.22 -63.09
N ALA A 5 -40.67 10.29 -63.36
CA ALA A 5 -40.27 9.31 -62.44
C ALA A 5 -39.26 9.92 -61.46
N ALA A 6 -39.66 10.03 -60.18
CA ALA A 6 -38.77 10.42 -59.11
C ALA A 6 -37.77 9.29 -58.83
N GLY A 7 -36.49 9.52 -59.14
CA GLY A 7 -35.39 8.63 -58.79
C GLY A 7 -35.13 8.63 -57.29
N ASN A 8 -35.39 7.51 -56.65
CA ASN A 8 -35.08 7.28 -55.23
C ASN A 8 -33.59 6.91 -55.13
N SER A 9 -32.73 7.89 -54.86
CA SER A 9 -31.34 7.69 -54.54
C SER A 9 -31.26 7.09 -53.13
N ARG A 10 -31.08 5.78 -53.04
CA ARG A 10 -30.70 5.13 -51.80
C ARG A 10 -29.25 5.54 -51.46
N PRO A 11 -28.99 6.06 -50.25
CA PRO A 11 -27.63 6.29 -49.84
C PRO A 11 -26.90 4.93 -49.80
N GLY A 12 -25.77 4.84 -50.52
CA GLY A 12 -24.94 3.66 -50.55
C GLY A 12 -24.50 3.30 -49.14
N SER A 13 -24.78 2.08 -48.74
CA SER A 13 -24.18 1.50 -47.56
C SER A 13 -22.69 1.25 -47.90
N GLU A 14 -21.83 2.18 -47.50
CA GLU A 14 -20.39 1.99 -47.58
C GLU A 14 -20.03 0.88 -46.58
N GLY A 15 -19.74 -0.32 -47.09
CA GLY A 15 -19.30 -1.43 -46.28
C GLY A 15 -17.87 -1.16 -45.76
N TYR A 16 -17.65 -1.33 -44.49
CA TYR A 16 -16.32 -1.26 -43.90
C TYR A 16 -15.35 -2.21 -44.63
N THR A 17 -14.17 -1.71 -44.96
CA THR A 17 -13.14 -2.55 -45.57
C THR A 17 -12.52 -3.49 -44.50
N LEU A 18 -12.08 -4.69 -44.91
CA LEU A 18 -11.44 -5.65 -44.02
C LEU A 18 -10.20 -5.02 -43.34
N VAL A 19 -9.50 -4.16 -44.04
CA VAL A 19 -8.32 -3.42 -43.51
C VAL A 19 -8.74 -2.43 -42.42
N GLU A 20 -9.85 -1.71 -42.58
CA GLU A 20 -10.36 -0.79 -41.56
C GLU A 20 -10.75 -1.51 -40.29
N LEU A 21 -11.41 -2.68 -40.39
CA LEU A 21 -11.72 -3.50 -39.24
C LEU A 21 -10.46 -4.01 -38.52
N MET A 22 -9.43 -4.41 -39.30
CA MET A 22 -8.14 -4.81 -38.70
C MET A 22 -7.46 -3.66 -37.94
N ILE A 23 -7.47 -2.44 -38.47
CA ILE A 23 -6.91 -1.26 -37.81
C ILE A 23 -7.67 -0.96 -36.52
N VAL A 24 -9.00 -1.02 -36.54
CA VAL A 24 -9.84 -0.77 -35.36
C VAL A 24 -9.54 -1.80 -34.24
N ILE A 25 -9.43 -3.08 -34.58
CA ILE A 25 -9.08 -4.12 -33.61
C ILE A 25 -7.69 -3.89 -32.98
N VAL A 26 -6.70 -3.52 -33.82
CA VAL A 26 -5.35 -3.21 -33.33
C VAL A 26 -5.36 -1.98 -32.42
N LEU A 27 -6.08 -0.93 -32.76
CA LEU A 27 -6.20 0.28 -31.94
C LEU A 27 -6.89 -0.01 -30.60
N ILE A 28 -7.96 -0.81 -30.60
CA ILE A 28 -8.66 -1.24 -29.39
C ILE A 28 -7.71 -2.09 -28.53
N GLY A 29 -6.97 -3.02 -29.13
CA GLY A 29 -5.98 -3.83 -28.44
C GLY A 29 -4.89 -3.00 -27.76
N LEU A 30 -4.33 -2.03 -28.48
CA LEU A 30 -3.32 -1.09 -27.93
C LEU A 30 -3.91 -0.22 -26.81
N ALA A 31 -5.11 0.30 -26.99
CA ALA A 31 -5.80 1.10 -25.98
C ALA A 31 -6.05 0.28 -24.70
N THR A 32 -6.51 -0.96 -24.85
CA THR A 32 -6.74 -1.88 -23.72
C THR A 32 -5.44 -2.21 -22.98
N ALA A 33 -4.35 -2.47 -23.71
CA ALA A 33 -3.04 -2.71 -23.12
C ALA A 33 -2.52 -1.50 -22.34
N ALA A 34 -2.69 -0.28 -22.86
CA ALA A 34 -2.30 0.95 -22.19
C ALA A 34 -3.09 1.17 -20.88
N VAL A 35 -4.39 0.88 -20.87
CA VAL A 35 -5.23 0.95 -19.67
C VAL A 35 -4.80 -0.08 -18.63
N ALA A 36 -4.51 -1.32 -19.03
CA ALA A 36 -4.06 -2.37 -18.12
C ALA A 36 -2.74 -1.99 -17.39
N TRP A 37 -1.84 -1.30 -18.07
CA TRP A 37 -0.59 -0.80 -17.48
C TRP A 37 -0.79 0.41 -16.55
N ALA A 38 -1.83 1.19 -16.77
CA ALA A 38 -2.14 2.37 -15.96
C ALA A 38 -2.91 2.05 -14.68
N LEU A 39 -3.46 0.82 -14.52
CA LEU A 39 -4.18 0.43 -13.32
C LEU A 39 -3.21 0.31 -12.13
N PRO A 40 -3.46 1.06 -11.02
CA PRO A 40 -2.66 0.93 -9.81
C PRO A 40 -2.83 -0.48 -9.23
N ASP A 41 -1.73 -1.14 -8.89
CA ASP A 41 -1.76 -2.39 -8.12
C ASP A 41 -1.91 -2.09 -6.62
N PRO A 42 -3.11 -2.27 -6.01
CA PRO A 42 -3.31 -2.02 -4.59
C PRO A 42 -2.53 -3.00 -3.71
N ARG A 43 -2.31 -4.24 -4.20
CA ARG A 43 -1.62 -5.31 -3.46
C ARG A 43 -0.13 -5.04 -3.38
N GLY A 44 0.52 -4.69 -4.49
CA GLY A 44 1.93 -4.32 -4.50
C GLY A 44 2.22 -3.13 -3.58
N ARG A 45 1.41 -2.07 -3.66
CA ARG A 45 1.56 -0.90 -2.78
C ARG A 45 1.38 -1.21 -1.30
N LEU A 46 0.44 -2.10 -0.95
CA LEU A 46 0.21 -2.50 0.43
C LEU A 46 1.37 -3.36 0.95
N ALA A 47 1.90 -4.27 0.14
CA ALA A 47 3.07 -5.08 0.47
C ALA A 47 4.31 -4.20 0.69
N ASP A 48 4.58 -3.25 -0.21
CA ASP A 48 5.69 -2.30 -0.07
C ASP A 48 5.57 -1.45 1.21
N GLU A 49 4.35 -1.14 1.61
CA GLU A 49 4.11 -0.36 2.83
C GLU A 49 4.34 -1.21 4.08
N ALA A 50 3.88 -2.46 4.07
CA ALA A 50 4.14 -3.42 5.13
C ALA A 50 5.64 -3.70 5.30
N GLU A 51 6.37 -3.86 4.19
CA GLU A 51 7.82 -4.05 4.22
C GLU A 51 8.56 -2.82 4.76
N ARG A 52 8.14 -1.61 4.37
CA ARG A 52 8.70 -0.36 4.92
C ARG A 52 8.46 -0.23 6.41
N PHE A 53 7.26 -0.57 6.88
CA PHE A 53 6.95 -0.60 8.29
C PHE A 53 7.81 -1.63 9.03
N ALA A 54 7.89 -2.85 8.51
CA ALA A 54 8.70 -3.93 9.09
C ALA A 54 10.19 -3.55 9.16
N GLY A 55 10.74 -2.94 8.11
CA GLY A 55 12.12 -2.44 8.11
C GLY A 55 12.37 -1.37 9.19
N ARG A 56 11.39 -0.49 9.42
CA ARG A 56 11.48 0.52 10.50
C ARG A 56 11.34 -0.10 11.88
N ALA A 57 10.44 -1.07 12.05
CA ALA A 57 10.30 -1.79 13.32
C ALA A 57 11.60 -2.54 13.66
N LYS A 58 12.24 -3.16 12.65
CA LYS A 58 13.56 -3.76 12.81
C LYS A 58 14.64 -2.74 13.19
N ALA A 59 14.65 -1.58 12.56
CA ALA A 59 15.59 -0.51 12.91
C ALA A 59 15.39 0.00 14.35
N ALA A 60 14.15 0.04 14.85
CA ALA A 60 13.85 0.41 16.22
C ALA A 60 14.35 -0.67 17.22
N HIS A 61 14.16 -1.95 16.87
CA HIS A 61 14.72 -3.07 17.63
C HIS A 61 16.25 -2.98 17.70
N ASP A 62 16.91 -2.79 16.57
CA ASP A 62 18.37 -2.68 16.51
C ASP A 62 18.88 -1.44 17.27
N LEU A 63 18.14 -0.33 17.24
CA LEU A 63 18.45 0.87 18.03
C LEU A 63 18.33 0.62 19.53
N ALA A 64 17.33 -0.13 19.99
CA ALA A 64 17.17 -0.45 21.41
C ALA A 64 18.37 -1.23 21.94
N ILE A 65 18.85 -2.21 21.17
CA ILE A 65 20.04 -3.01 21.52
C ILE A 65 21.30 -2.15 21.48
N ALA A 66 21.56 -1.48 20.36
CA ALA A 66 22.79 -0.70 20.16
C ALA A 66 22.89 0.50 21.11
N GLY A 67 21.76 1.16 21.39
CA GLY A 67 21.66 2.30 22.29
C GLY A 67 21.55 1.90 23.77
N SER A 68 21.40 0.61 24.08
CA SER A 68 21.12 0.10 25.42
C SER A 68 19.99 0.85 26.14
N ARG A 69 18.93 1.21 25.39
CA ARG A 69 17.77 1.97 25.85
C ARG A 69 16.47 1.42 25.25
N PRO A 70 15.41 1.35 26.04
CA PRO A 70 14.12 0.94 25.49
C PRO A 70 13.63 1.88 24.37
N VAL A 71 13.15 1.30 23.27
CA VAL A 71 12.50 1.99 22.16
C VAL A 71 11.08 1.46 22.03
N SER A 72 10.10 2.34 21.97
CA SER A 72 8.72 1.96 21.75
C SER A 72 8.30 2.25 20.31
N LEU A 73 7.56 1.32 19.74
CA LEU A 73 6.77 1.46 18.53
C LEU A 73 5.31 1.66 18.91
N TRP A 74 4.69 2.71 18.41
CA TRP A 74 3.25 2.87 18.53
C TRP A 74 2.59 2.91 17.15
N VAL A 75 1.40 2.35 17.07
CA VAL A 75 0.62 2.23 15.83
C VAL A 75 -0.79 2.74 16.09
N THR A 76 -1.33 3.50 15.14
CA THR A 76 -2.72 3.94 15.05
C THR A 76 -3.31 3.54 13.71
N ALA A 77 -4.62 3.70 13.55
CA ALA A 77 -5.28 3.45 12.27
C ALA A 77 -4.72 4.28 11.10
N THR A 78 -4.12 5.43 11.36
CA THR A 78 -3.67 6.40 10.34
C THR A 78 -2.15 6.53 10.23
N GLY A 79 -1.39 5.99 11.18
CA GLY A 79 0.07 6.13 11.17
C GLY A 79 0.74 5.43 12.33
N TYR A 80 2.05 5.61 12.42
CA TYR A 80 2.89 5.00 13.45
C TYR A 80 4.10 5.88 13.74
N GLY A 81 4.75 5.63 14.87
CA GLY A 81 5.96 6.34 15.26
C GLY A 81 6.73 5.60 16.34
N PHE A 82 7.85 6.18 16.69
CA PHE A 82 8.82 5.58 17.60
C PHE A 82 9.22 6.59 18.66
N ASP A 83 9.32 6.12 19.91
CA ASP A 83 9.80 6.91 21.02
C ASP A 83 10.96 6.16 21.69
N GLU A 84 11.97 6.90 22.15
CA GLU A 84 13.09 6.38 22.92
C GLU A 84 12.92 6.75 24.40
N ARG A 85 13.31 5.88 25.32
CA ARG A 85 13.31 6.18 26.75
C ARG A 85 14.53 7.01 27.11
N ARG A 86 14.34 8.27 27.49
CA ARG A 86 15.39 9.18 27.93
C ARG A 86 15.01 9.82 29.28
N GLY A 87 15.89 9.69 30.28
CA GLY A 87 15.65 10.30 31.59
C GLY A 87 14.33 9.91 32.26
N GLY A 88 13.84 8.69 32.01
CA GLY A 88 12.56 8.23 32.56
C GLY A 88 11.32 8.63 31.75
N ALA A 89 11.45 9.44 30.70
CA ALA A 89 10.35 9.86 29.81
C ALA A 89 10.46 9.21 28.42
N TRP A 90 9.33 9.08 27.74
CA TRP A 90 9.30 8.73 26.33
C TRP A 90 9.45 9.97 25.46
N VAL A 91 10.46 10.00 24.62
CA VAL A 91 10.79 11.10 23.72
C VAL A 91 10.66 10.62 22.28
N ALA A 92 9.85 11.32 21.48
CA ALA A 92 9.64 10.96 20.08
C ALA A 92 10.96 11.05 19.29
N ILE A 93 11.21 10.04 18.46
CA ILE A 93 12.35 10.03 17.55
C ILE A 93 11.95 10.80 16.28
N SER A 94 12.64 11.92 16.03
CA SER A 94 12.37 12.79 14.87
C SER A 94 13.25 12.48 13.65
N GLU A 95 14.26 11.65 13.81
CA GLU A 95 15.23 11.32 12.78
C GLU A 95 14.82 10.12 11.95
N LYS A 96 15.25 10.10 10.67
CA LYS A 96 15.06 8.93 9.81
C LYS A 96 15.95 7.77 10.28
N PRO A 97 15.49 6.54 10.14
CA PRO A 97 14.21 6.10 9.58
C PRO A 97 13.03 6.11 10.57
N LEU A 98 13.22 6.48 11.84
CA LEU A 98 12.27 6.27 12.95
C LEU A 98 11.33 7.44 13.24
N ARG A 99 11.35 8.51 12.44
CA ARG A 99 10.38 9.60 12.59
C ARG A 99 8.93 9.10 12.38
N VAL A 100 7.99 9.80 12.98
CA VAL A 100 6.55 9.58 12.76
C VAL A 100 6.22 9.50 11.27
N ALA A 101 5.41 8.53 10.88
CA ALA A 101 4.94 8.34 9.52
C ALA A 101 3.43 8.05 9.50
N GLN A 102 2.77 8.53 8.46
CA GLN A 102 1.40 8.15 8.15
C GLN A 102 1.42 6.97 7.18
N TRP A 103 0.37 6.14 7.27
CA TRP A 103 0.11 5.13 6.25
C TRP A 103 -0.15 5.80 4.91
N GLY A 104 0.19 5.14 3.83
CA GLY A 104 -0.10 5.62 2.48
C GLY A 104 -1.59 5.82 2.25
N GLN A 105 -1.92 6.64 1.26
CA GLN A 105 -3.30 6.98 0.93
C GLN A 105 -4.14 5.71 0.72
N GLY A 106 -5.25 5.61 1.43
CA GLY A 106 -6.14 4.45 1.39
C GLY A 106 -5.74 3.29 2.30
N THR A 107 -4.54 3.27 2.88
CA THR A 107 -4.11 2.25 3.83
C THR A 107 -4.57 2.59 5.25
N ARG A 108 -5.05 1.60 5.96
CA ARG A 108 -5.41 1.68 7.39
C ARG A 108 -4.90 0.47 8.13
N ALA A 109 -4.41 0.71 9.34
CA ALA A 109 -4.07 -0.36 10.27
C ALA A 109 -5.27 -0.69 11.16
N GLN A 110 -5.51 -1.98 11.37
CA GLN A 110 -6.47 -2.45 12.37
C GLN A 110 -5.75 -2.51 13.71
N VAL A 111 -6.13 -1.63 14.63
CA VAL A 111 -5.60 -1.55 15.98
C VAL A 111 -6.73 -1.64 17.00
N GLY A 112 -6.54 -2.43 18.05
CA GLY A 112 -7.46 -2.49 19.19
C GLY A 112 -7.33 -1.21 20.03
N GLY A 113 -8.46 -0.60 20.42
CA GLY A 113 -8.42 0.55 21.33
C GLY A 113 -7.82 1.85 20.77
N GLY A 114 -7.71 1.98 19.44
CA GLY A 114 -7.26 3.21 18.76
C GLY A 114 -5.76 3.42 18.68
N ARG A 115 -4.97 2.86 19.59
CA ARG A 115 -3.50 2.90 19.58
C ARG A 115 -2.94 1.66 20.27
N GLU A 116 -2.03 0.99 19.59
CA GLU A 116 -1.23 -0.08 20.17
C GLU A 116 0.22 0.40 20.34
N ARG A 117 0.90 -0.12 21.36
CA ARG A 117 2.30 0.19 21.64
C ARG A 117 3.04 -1.08 22.01
N VAL A 118 4.21 -1.26 21.44
CA VAL A 118 5.15 -2.36 21.75
C VAL A 118 6.46 -1.73 22.18
N VAL A 119 7.11 -2.29 23.18
CA VAL A 119 8.41 -1.79 23.69
C VAL A 119 9.49 -2.85 23.43
N PHE A 120 10.50 -2.47 22.66
CA PHE A 120 11.74 -3.20 22.53
C PHE A 120 12.65 -2.85 23.71
N ASP A 121 13.08 -3.84 24.46
CA ASP A 121 14.04 -3.64 25.52
C ASP A 121 15.51 -3.64 25.01
N PRO A 122 16.51 -3.29 25.83
CA PRO A 122 17.91 -3.32 25.42
C PRO A 122 18.46 -4.70 25.06
N THR A 123 17.75 -5.79 25.37
CA THR A 123 18.14 -7.15 25.01
C THR A 123 17.50 -7.61 23.69
N GLY A 124 16.62 -6.79 23.11
CA GLY A 124 15.89 -7.10 21.89
C GLY A 124 14.56 -7.82 22.11
N LEU A 125 14.20 -8.12 23.34
CA LEU A 125 12.87 -8.69 23.64
C LEU A 125 11.80 -7.61 23.57
N VAL A 126 10.57 -8.02 23.30
CA VAL A 126 9.40 -7.14 23.37
C VAL A 126 8.56 -7.44 24.60
N ASP A 127 7.94 -6.41 25.14
CA ASP A 127 7.03 -6.53 26.29
C ASP A 127 5.81 -7.41 25.97
N HIS A 128 5.32 -7.39 24.71
CA HIS A 128 4.29 -8.30 24.21
C HIS A 128 4.35 -8.38 22.68
N PRO A 129 3.98 -9.53 22.07
CA PRO A 129 3.92 -9.67 20.62
C PRO A 129 2.87 -8.76 20.00
N LEU A 130 3.14 -8.26 18.80
CA LEU A 130 2.19 -7.47 18.00
C LEU A 130 1.76 -8.24 16.76
N ALA A 131 0.47 -8.27 16.49
CA ALA A 131 -0.09 -8.74 15.21
C ALA A 131 -0.93 -7.61 14.59
N LEU A 132 -0.38 -7.00 13.56
CA LEU A 132 -1.00 -5.86 12.87
C LEU A 132 -1.55 -6.29 11.52
N ARG A 133 -2.78 -5.90 11.21
CA ARG A 133 -3.36 -6.04 9.86
C ARG A 133 -3.43 -4.68 9.19
N LEU A 134 -2.88 -4.59 8.00
CA LEU A 134 -3.00 -3.44 7.12
C LEU A 134 -4.01 -3.76 6.02
N ASN A 135 -4.94 -2.85 5.80
CA ASN A 135 -5.97 -2.96 4.76
C ASN A 135 -5.87 -1.78 3.80
N ARG A 136 -6.07 -2.06 2.53
CA ARG A 136 -6.18 -1.06 1.47
C ARG A 136 -7.10 -1.59 0.38
N ASP A 137 -8.20 -0.91 0.14
CA ASP A 137 -9.24 -1.38 -0.77
C ASP A 137 -9.65 -2.83 -0.45
N ASN A 138 -9.47 -3.75 -1.38
CA ASN A 138 -9.76 -5.18 -1.21
C ASN A 138 -8.52 -6.01 -0.82
N ALA A 139 -7.37 -5.37 -0.57
CA ALA A 139 -6.14 -6.04 -0.17
C ALA A 139 -5.95 -5.97 1.34
N THR A 140 -5.43 -7.06 1.90
CA THR A 140 -5.03 -7.16 3.31
C THR A 140 -3.66 -7.81 3.39
N THR A 141 -2.82 -7.31 4.28
CA THR A 141 -1.56 -7.94 4.65
C THR A 141 -1.36 -7.86 6.16
N ALA A 142 -0.59 -8.79 6.69
CA ALA A 142 -0.27 -8.81 8.11
C ALA A 142 1.20 -8.48 8.35
N VAL A 143 1.48 -7.82 9.48
CA VAL A 143 2.84 -7.68 10.01
C VAL A 143 2.82 -8.13 11.45
N SER A 144 3.74 -9.00 11.82
CA SER A 144 3.87 -9.50 13.19
C SER A 144 5.24 -9.20 13.76
N ILE A 145 5.26 -8.89 15.06
CA ILE A 145 6.47 -8.76 15.86
C ILE A 145 6.37 -9.83 16.94
N ALA A 146 7.28 -10.77 16.93
CA ALA A 146 7.34 -11.87 17.91
C ALA A 146 7.99 -11.41 19.22
N GLY A 147 7.88 -12.21 20.28
CA GLY A 147 8.44 -11.89 21.60
C GLY A 147 9.96 -11.70 21.62
N ASP A 148 10.66 -12.28 20.67
CA ASP A 148 12.11 -12.11 20.45
C ASP A 148 12.47 -10.89 19.58
N GLY A 149 11.52 -10.04 19.27
CA GLY A 149 11.71 -8.87 18.42
C GLY A 149 11.74 -9.15 16.91
N ALA A 150 11.60 -10.42 16.49
CA ALA A 150 11.59 -10.78 15.08
C ALA A 150 10.36 -10.20 14.38
N VAL A 151 10.57 -9.48 13.27
CA VAL A 151 9.51 -8.85 12.47
C VAL A 151 9.28 -9.67 11.20
N LYS A 152 8.03 -10.00 10.91
CA LYS A 152 7.62 -10.76 9.71
C LYS A 152 6.48 -10.06 9.00
N VAL A 153 6.53 -10.06 7.66
CA VAL A 153 5.46 -9.61 6.78
C VAL A 153 4.89 -10.81 6.06
N GLY A 154 3.57 -10.83 5.92
CA GLY A 154 2.84 -11.89 5.24
C GLY A 154 1.81 -12.55 6.15
N GLY A 155 0.86 -13.19 5.54
CA GLY A 155 -0.22 -13.94 6.15
C GLY A 155 -0.98 -14.70 5.09
#